data_857ea1815c5a8077a7b2e742bc3e80dc
#
_entry.id   857ea1815c5a8077a7b2e742bc3e80dc
#
_cell.length_a   1.000
_cell.length_b   1.000
_cell.length_c   1.000
_cell.angle_alpha   90.00
_cell.angle_beta   90.00
_cell.angle_gamma   90.00
#
_symmetry.space_group_name_H-M   'P 1'
#
loop_
_entity.id
_entity.type
_entity.pdbx_description
1 polymer ?
#
loop_
_entity_poly.entity_id
_entity_poly.type
_entity_poly.pdbx_seq_one_letter_code
_entity_poly.pdbx_strand_id
1 'polypeptide(L)'
;EAVIRRQSVRVKEGDRLDQASQLRNIIKMNQERPRPLARVITVTSGKGGVGKSNTSINLAIQLKKLGQRVVILDADFGLANIEIMFGAVPQFNLSDLIYKGKDITEIITWGPGGIGFISGGSGIAGLSNLNREYLAYIIRNLAKLDSIADVIIVDTGAGISDAVLEFLVASSEVLLVTTPEPTSITDSYSLLKALGRHPRFSNENTKVMMIANKMEKIEEGQILYQKLNT
;
A
#
# COMPACT_ATOMS: atom_id res chain seq x y z
N GLU A 1 59.97 19.09 48.05
CA GLU A 1 59.92 18.47 46.70
C GLU A 1 59.02 17.23 46.75
N ALA A 2 57.80 17.39 46.20
CA ALA A 2 56.84 16.32 46.11
C ALA A 2 56.81 15.84 44.64
N VAL A 3 57.24 14.63 44.39
CA VAL A 3 57.26 13.97 43.11
C VAL A 3 55.86 13.35 42.88
N ILE A 4 55.04 13.96 41.99
CA ILE A 4 53.77 13.38 41.55
C ILE A 4 54.07 12.33 40.49
N ARG A 5 53.90 11.05 40.84
CA ARG A 5 53.92 9.93 39.89
C ARG A 5 52.61 9.93 39.12
N ARG A 6 52.65 10.24 37.84
CA ARG A 6 51.59 9.99 36.89
C ARG A 6 51.47 8.48 36.63
N GLN A 7 50.47 7.83 37.16
CA GLN A 7 50.08 6.50 36.69
C GLN A 7 49.32 6.61 35.37
N SER A 8 49.97 6.20 34.28
CA SER A 8 49.33 6.02 32.99
C SER A 8 48.49 4.75 33.05
N VAL A 9 47.15 4.90 33.01
CA VAL A 9 46.21 3.78 32.83
C VAL A 9 46.37 3.28 31.40
N ARG A 10 47.12 2.16 31.24
CA ARG A 10 47.13 1.39 29.99
C ARG A 10 45.78 0.72 29.84
N VAL A 11 44.86 1.26 29.06
CA VAL A 11 43.69 0.56 28.54
C VAL A 11 44.23 -0.51 27.60
N LYS A 12 43.98 -1.77 27.94
CA LYS A 12 44.42 -2.92 27.16
C LYS A 12 43.73 -2.86 25.76
N GLU A 13 44.53 -2.92 24.72
CA GLU A 13 44.12 -2.89 23.33
C GLU A 13 43.09 -4.00 22.95
N GLY A 14 43.06 -5.08 23.72
CA GLY A 14 42.10 -6.18 23.59
C GLY A 14 40.64 -5.80 23.85
N ASP A 15 40.35 -4.89 24.80
CA ASP A 15 38.97 -4.50 25.14
C ASP A 15 38.32 -3.62 24.05
N ARG A 16 39.08 -2.85 23.28
CA ARG A 16 38.55 -2.05 22.17
C ARG A 16 38.21 -2.87 20.93
N LEU A 17 38.97 -3.95 20.68
CA LEU A 17 38.69 -4.87 19.58
C LEU A 17 37.43 -5.70 19.85
N ASP A 18 37.16 -6.07 21.09
CA ASP A 18 35.99 -6.85 21.47
C ASP A 18 34.70 -6.04 21.37
N GLN A 19 34.69 -4.78 21.84
CA GLN A 19 33.55 -3.87 21.71
C GLN A 19 33.20 -3.54 20.25
N ALA A 20 34.22 -3.32 19.41
CA ALA A 20 34.00 -3.08 17.99
C ALA A 20 33.48 -4.32 17.26
N SER A 21 33.90 -5.51 17.67
CA SER A 21 33.41 -6.78 17.13
C SER A 21 31.99 -7.08 17.59
N GLN A 22 31.65 -6.80 18.85
CA GLN A 22 30.28 -6.90 19.37
C GLN A 22 29.34 -5.92 18.65
N LEU A 23 29.76 -4.68 18.44
CA LEU A 23 28.98 -3.68 17.71
C LEU A 23 28.75 -4.07 16.24
N ARG A 24 29.77 -4.61 15.57
CA ARG A 24 29.64 -5.14 14.21
C ARG A 24 28.69 -6.34 14.13
N ASN A 25 28.75 -7.23 15.13
CA ASN A 25 27.84 -8.36 15.20
C ASN A 25 26.40 -7.94 15.48
N ILE A 26 26.16 -6.95 16.33
CA ILE A 26 24.83 -6.36 16.56
C ILE A 26 24.32 -5.68 15.28
N ILE A 27 25.16 -4.96 14.57
CA ILE A 27 24.80 -4.31 13.28
C ILE A 27 24.50 -5.39 12.23
N LYS A 28 25.32 -6.45 12.12
CA LYS A 28 25.05 -7.60 11.23
C LYS A 28 23.75 -8.32 11.60
N MET A 29 23.52 -8.65 12.86
CA MET A 29 22.29 -9.30 13.31
C MET A 29 21.04 -8.43 13.06
N ASN A 30 21.16 -7.10 13.12
CA ASN A 30 20.07 -6.18 12.75
C ASN A 30 19.91 -6.02 11.21
N GLN A 31 20.95 -6.27 10.42
CA GLN A 31 20.89 -6.28 8.95
C GLN A 31 20.44 -7.63 8.39
N GLU A 32 20.65 -8.73 9.12
CA GLU A 32 20.31 -10.10 8.70
C GLU A 32 18.88 -10.54 9.10
N ARG A 33 18.13 -9.73 9.84
CA ARG A 33 16.69 -9.97 9.94
C ARG A 33 16.06 -9.49 8.64
N PRO A 34 15.58 -10.39 7.76
CA PRO A 34 14.82 -9.96 6.60
C PRO A 34 13.66 -9.10 7.12
N ARG A 35 13.64 -7.82 6.77
CA ARG A 35 12.49 -6.98 7.10
C ARG A 35 11.28 -7.64 6.46
N PRO A 36 10.18 -7.85 7.20
CA PRO A 36 8.99 -8.41 6.59
C PRO A 36 8.58 -7.48 5.43
N LEU A 37 8.24 -8.07 4.29
CA LEU A 37 7.70 -7.34 3.15
C LEU A 37 6.43 -6.59 3.60
N ALA A 38 6.23 -5.40 3.08
CA ALA A 38 5.02 -4.66 3.34
C ALA A 38 3.80 -5.45 2.84
N ARG A 39 2.77 -5.52 3.65
CA ARG A 39 1.49 -6.14 3.30
C ARG A 39 0.78 -5.26 2.29
N VAL A 40 0.47 -5.78 1.11
CA VAL A 40 -0.24 -5.03 0.06
C VAL A 40 -1.72 -5.41 0.08
N ILE A 41 -2.57 -4.43 0.33
CA ILE A 41 -4.03 -4.55 0.36
C ILE A 41 -4.60 -3.69 -0.75
N THR A 42 -5.24 -4.29 -1.75
CA THR A 42 -5.92 -3.54 -2.81
C THR A 42 -7.41 -3.41 -2.51
N VAL A 43 -7.90 -2.18 -2.45
CA VAL A 43 -9.32 -1.85 -2.29
C VAL A 43 -9.90 -1.55 -3.66
N THR A 44 -10.94 -2.29 -4.03
CA THR A 44 -11.56 -2.23 -5.37
C THR A 44 -13.08 -2.31 -5.31
N SER A 45 -13.73 -2.02 -6.43
CA SER A 45 -15.18 -2.19 -6.59
C SER A 45 -15.56 -2.30 -8.06
N GLY A 46 -16.64 -3.02 -8.35
CA GLY A 46 -17.21 -3.05 -9.70
C GLY A 46 -17.82 -1.70 -10.11
N LYS A 47 -18.36 -0.91 -9.16
CA LYS A 47 -19.09 0.33 -9.40
C LYS A 47 -18.46 1.52 -8.68
N GLY A 48 -18.53 2.71 -9.28
CA GLY A 48 -18.16 3.97 -8.65
C GLY A 48 -19.12 4.39 -7.51
N GLY A 49 -18.62 5.18 -6.56
CA GLY A 49 -19.45 5.75 -5.49
C GLY A 49 -19.88 4.78 -4.37
N VAL A 50 -19.39 3.55 -4.35
CA VAL A 50 -19.71 2.54 -3.31
C VAL A 50 -18.93 2.75 -2.00
N GLY A 51 -17.96 3.67 -1.97
CA GLY A 51 -17.19 4.01 -0.76
C GLY A 51 -15.79 3.41 -0.68
N LYS A 52 -15.15 3.07 -1.80
CA LYS A 52 -13.77 2.55 -1.86
C LYS A 52 -12.79 3.44 -1.11
N SER A 53 -12.59 4.69 -1.57
CA SER A 53 -11.61 5.61 -1.01
C SER A 53 -11.87 5.92 0.47
N ASN A 54 -13.15 6.01 0.88
CA ASN A 54 -13.52 6.08 2.30
C ASN A 54 -13.04 4.83 3.07
N THR A 55 -13.21 3.64 2.49
CA THR A 55 -12.75 2.39 3.09
C THR A 55 -11.22 2.39 3.20
N SER A 56 -10.51 2.77 2.14
CA SER A 56 -9.05 2.84 2.09
C SER A 56 -8.50 3.77 3.18
N ILE A 57 -9.04 4.98 3.30
CA ILE A 57 -8.61 5.97 4.30
C ILE A 57 -8.93 5.52 5.72
N ASN A 58 -10.15 5.01 5.97
CA ASN A 58 -10.52 4.55 7.31
C ASN A 58 -9.70 3.34 7.74
N LEU A 59 -9.41 2.42 6.83
CA LEU A 59 -8.52 1.29 7.07
C LEU A 59 -7.11 1.77 7.43
N ALA A 60 -6.56 2.74 6.67
CA ALA A 60 -5.26 3.33 6.95
C ALA A 60 -5.20 3.98 8.34
N ILE A 61 -6.25 4.73 8.71
CA ILE A 61 -6.36 5.36 10.04
C ILE A 61 -6.35 4.30 11.15
N GLN A 62 -7.11 3.21 10.99
CA GLN A 62 -7.16 2.15 12.02
C GLN A 62 -5.84 1.39 12.11
N LEU A 63 -5.22 1.05 10.99
CA LEU A 63 -3.89 0.42 10.97
C LEU A 63 -2.83 1.31 11.61
N LYS A 64 -2.89 2.62 11.34
CA LYS A 64 -2.00 3.59 11.98
C LYS A 64 -2.17 3.65 13.49
N LYS A 65 -3.43 3.61 14.00
CA LYS A 65 -3.73 3.53 15.44
C LYS A 65 -3.19 2.24 16.07
N LEU A 66 -3.07 1.17 15.31
CA LEU A 66 -2.45 -0.09 15.73
C LEU A 66 -0.90 -0.06 15.64
N GLY A 67 -0.31 1.10 15.36
CA GLY A 67 1.14 1.29 15.30
C GLY A 67 1.80 0.94 13.97
N GLN A 68 1.02 0.61 12.93
CA GLN A 68 1.54 0.29 11.61
C GLN A 68 1.97 1.55 10.85
N ARG A 69 3.03 1.46 10.05
CA ARG A 69 3.40 2.47 9.07
C ARG A 69 2.60 2.21 7.81
N VAL A 70 1.80 3.18 7.38
CA VAL A 70 0.86 3.00 6.26
C VAL A 70 1.13 4.00 5.15
N VAL A 71 1.15 3.50 3.92
CA VAL A 71 1.17 4.31 2.70
C VAL A 71 -0.03 3.92 1.83
N ILE A 72 -0.77 4.91 1.32
CA ILE A 72 -1.85 4.71 0.35
C ILE A 72 -1.34 5.08 -1.04
N LEU A 73 -1.50 4.19 -2.01
CA LEU A 73 -1.35 4.50 -3.43
C LEU A 73 -2.74 4.82 -3.99
N ASP A 74 -2.96 6.06 -4.43
CA ASP A 74 -4.15 6.42 -5.21
C ASP A 74 -3.95 5.94 -6.65
N ALA A 75 -4.56 4.81 -6.98
CA ALA A 75 -4.50 4.18 -8.30
C ALA A 75 -5.79 4.43 -9.12
N ASP A 76 -6.61 5.43 -8.73
CA ASP A 76 -7.69 5.98 -9.54
C ASP A 76 -7.11 7.06 -10.47
N PHE A 77 -6.43 6.61 -11.52
CA PHE A 77 -5.66 7.47 -12.42
C PHE A 77 -6.56 8.48 -13.15
N GLY A 78 -6.34 9.76 -12.86
CA GLY A 78 -7.09 10.89 -13.45
C GLY A 78 -8.14 11.50 -12.54
N LEU A 79 -8.55 10.83 -11.47
CA LEU A 79 -9.51 11.31 -10.47
C LEU A 79 -8.95 11.11 -9.05
N ALA A 80 -7.78 11.69 -8.76
CA ALA A 80 -7.13 11.52 -7.47
C ALA A 80 -8.02 12.02 -6.31
N ASN A 81 -8.54 11.07 -5.53
CA ASN A 81 -9.50 11.33 -4.46
C ASN A 81 -8.82 11.46 -3.08
N ILE A 82 -7.70 10.75 -2.87
CA ILE A 82 -7.03 10.68 -1.57
C ILE A 82 -6.49 12.04 -1.13
N GLU A 83 -5.87 12.79 -2.05
CA GLU A 83 -5.35 14.13 -1.78
C GLU A 83 -6.45 15.10 -1.32
N ILE A 84 -7.63 15.04 -1.98
CA ILE A 84 -8.79 15.87 -1.63
C ILE A 84 -9.32 15.50 -0.24
N MET A 85 -9.46 14.21 0.04
CA MET A 85 -9.99 13.72 1.32
C MET A 85 -9.03 13.98 2.49
N PHE A 86 -7.72 14.02 2.24
CA PHE A 86 -6.72 14.40 3.23
C PHE A 86 -6.55 15.92 3.38
N GLY A 87 -7.09 16.71 2.44
CA GLY A 87 -6.87 18.16 2.40
C GLY A 87 -5.38 18.52 2.21
N ALA A 88 -4.63 17.66 1.53
CA ALA A 88 -3.20 17.81 1.32
C ALA A 88 -2.91 17.96 -0.17
N VAL A 89 -1.98 18.86 -0.51
CA VAL A 89 -1.54 19.09 -1.89
C VAL A 89 -0.21 18.38 -2.10
N PRO A 90 -0.15 17.32 -2.93
CA PRO A 90 1.10 16.62 -3.20
C PRO A 90 2.04 17.49 -4.04
N GLN A 91 3.33 17.50 -3.68
CA GLN A 91 4.37 18.17 -4.45
C GLN A 91 4.72 17.37 -5.71
N PHE A 92 4.66 16.05 -5.62
CA PHE A 92 4.95 15.09 -6.68
C PHE A 92 3.85 14.04 -6.72
N ASN A 93 3.73 13.36 -7.87
CA ASN A 93 2.74 12.32 -8.10
C ASN A 93 3.33 11.21 -8.99
N LEU A 94 2.53 10.22 -9.38
CA LEU A 94 2.97 9.10 -10.21
C LEU A 94 3.55 9.53 -11.57
N SER A 95 3.19 10.69 -12.13
CA SER A 95 3.82 11.16 -13.37
C SER A 95 5.31 11.50 -13.18
N ASP A 96 5.67 11.96 -11.98
CA ASP A 96 7.07 12.27 -11.66
C ASP A 96 7.91 10.99 -11.56
N LEU A 97 7.33 9.90 -11.04
CA LEU A 97 7.96 8.57 -11.04
C LEU A 97 8.13 8.05 -12.48
N ILE A 98 7.05 8.13 -13.30
CA ILE A 98 7.01 7.50 -14.64
C ILE A 98 7.85 8.28 -15.65
N TYR A 99 7.72 9.61 -15.68
CA TYR A 99 8.26 10.43 -16.77
C TYR A 99 9.49 11.25 -16.38
N LYS A 100 9.70 11.49 -15.07
CA LYS A 100 10.82 12.32 -14.59
C LYS A 100 11.87 11.53 -13.81
N GLY A 101 11.69 10.20 -13.67
CA GLY A 101 12.65 9.30 -13.04
C GLY A 101 12.83 9.51 -11.54
N LYS A 102 11.86 10.14 -10.84
CA LYS A 102 11.90 10.23 -9.38
C LYS A 102 11.77 8.85 -8.74
N ASP A 103 12.39 8.70 -7.57
CA ASP A 103 12.14 7.48 -6.78
C ASP A 103 10.74 7.51 -6.15
N ILE A 104 10.13 6.33 -5.98
CA ILE A 104 8.79 6.22 -5.40
C ILE A 104 8.74 6.77 -3.96
N THR A 105 9.84 6.72 -3.23
CA THR A 105 9.94 7.26 -1.87
C THR A 105 9.94 8.79 -1.84
N GLU A 106 10.41 9.45 -2.91
CA GLU A 106 10.45 10.90 -3.02
C GLU A 106 9.07 11.50 -3.34
N ILE A 107 8.16 10.73 -3.93
CA ILE A 107 6.83 11.19 -4.32
C ILE A 107 5.75 10.94 -3.25
N ILE A 108 6.13 10.45 -2.07
CA ILE A 108 5.22 10.31 -0.94
C ILE A 108 4.92 11.67 -0.34
N THR A 109 3.64 11.95 -0.17
CA THR A 109 3.15 13.08 0.62
C THR A 109 2.65 12.56 1.96
N TRP A 110 3.07 13.19 3.06
CA TRP A 110 2.61 12.81 4.40
C TRP A 110 1.36 13.60 4.78
N GLY A 111 0.27 12.89 4.92
CA GLY A 111 -1.03 13.43 5.29
C GLY A 111 -1.30 13.41 6.80
N PRO A 112 -2.55 13.67 7.20
CA PRO A 112 -2.96 13.67 8.59
C PRO A 112 -2.62 12.38 9.34
N GLY A 113 -2.21 12.50 10.58
CA GLY A 113 -1.84 11.34 11.43
C GLY A 113 -0.56 10.63 11.01
N GLY A 114 0.23 11.20 10.08
CA GLY A 114 1.46 10.57 9.56
C GLY A 114 1.18 9.35 8.69
N ILE A 115 0.07 9.35 7.95
CA ILE A 115 -0.23 8.40 6.88
C ILE A 115 0.38 8.94 5.60
N GLY A 116 1.27 8.17 4.96
CA GLY A 116 1.81 8.52 3.65
C GLY A 116 0.79 8.27 2.55
N PHE A 117 0.81 9.08 1.49
CA PHE A 117 0.07 8.75 0.27
C PHE A 117 0.86 9.16 -0.98
N ILE A 118 0.61 8.44 -2.05
CA ILE A 118 1.13 8.71 -3.40
C ILE A 118 -0.08 9.05 -4.26
N SER A 119 -0.10 10.27 -4.79
CA SER A 119 -1.19 10.73 -5.67
C SER A 119 -1.09 10.11 -7.05
N GLY A 120 -2.23 9.63 -7.56
CA GLY A 120 -2.38 9.18 -8.94
C GLY A 120 -2.27 10.30 -9.98
N GLY A 121 -2.31 11.57 -9.54
CA GLY A 121 -2.24 12.74 -10.40
C GLY A 121 -3.59 13.08 -11.04
N SER A 122 -4.24 14.14 -10.55
CA SER A 122 -5.52 14.65 -11.10
C SER A 122 -5.32 15.34 -12.44
N GLY A 123 -6.13 14.97 -13.44
CA GLY A 123 -6.19 15.66 -14.72
C GLY A 123 -4.94 15.55 -15.61
N ILE A 124 -4.02 14.64 -15.31
CA ILE A 124 -2.81 14.43 -16.11
C ILE A 124 -3.14 13.55 -17.31
N ALA A 125 -3.12 14.16 -18.51
CA ALA A 125 -3.27 13.42 -19.76
C ALA A 125 -2.18 12.31 -19.86
N GLY A 126 -2.61 11.08 -20.11
CA GLY A 126 -1.72 9.92 -20.23
C GLY A 126 -1.71 9.01 -19.00
N LEU A 127 -2.06 9.48 -17.78
CA LEU A 127 -2.18 8.60 -16.63
C LEU A 127 -3.50 7.79 -16.64
N SER A 128 -4.57 8.31 -17.23
CA SER A 128 -5.86 7.61 -17.34
C SER A 128 -5.81 6.34 -18.20
N ASN A 129 -4.81 6.22 -19.08
CA ASN A 129 -4.62 5.08 -19.98
C ASN A 129 -3.17 4.56 -19.94
N LEU A 130 -2.70 4.23 -18.74
CA LEU A 130 -1.36 3.64 -18.58
C LEU A 130 -1.29 2.29 -19.30
N ASN A 131 -0.24 2.12 -20.10
CA ASN A 131 0.05 0.82 -20.69
C ASN A 131 0.55 -0.17 -19.63
N ARG A 132 0.59 -1.45 -19.99
CA ARG A 132 1.01 -2.53 -19.08
C ARG A 132 2.44 -2.38 -18.59
N GLU A 133 3.33 -1.77 -19.36
CA GLU A 133 4.72 -1.56 -18.96
C GLU A 133 4.85 -0.56 -17.81
N TYR A 134 4.10 0.54 -17.87
CA TYR A 134 4.05 1.53 -16.79
C TYR A 134 3.37 0.98 -15.52
N LEU A 135 2.29 0.21 -15.69
CA LEU A 135 1.65 -0.47 -14.56
C LEU A 135 2.61 -1.44 -13.86
N ALA A 136 3.30 -2.27 -14.63
CA ALA A 136 4.32 -3.18 -14.11
C ALA A 136 5.49 -2.42 -13.47
N TYR A 137 5.87 -1.25 -14.00
CA TYR A 137 6.89 -0.40 -13.42
C TYR A 137 6.47 0.16 -12.06
N ILE A 138 5.24 0.69 -11.94
CA ILE A 138 4.68 1.17 -10.67
C ILE A 138 4.66 0.02 -9.65
N ILE A 139 4.08 -1.13 -10.00
CA ILE A 139 3.96 -2.29 -9.12
C ILE A 139 5.34 -2.75 -8.61
N ARG A 140 6.35 -2.84 -9.47
CA ARG A 140 7.72 -3.19 -9.06
C ARG A 140 8.33 -2.18 -8.09
N ASN A 141 8.03 -0.88 -8.25
CA ASN A 141 8.54 0.14 -7.36
C ASN A 141 7.88 0.10 -5.97
N LEU A 142 6.67 -0.49 -5.80
CA LEU A 142 6.05 -0.66 -4.49
C LEU A 142 6.95 -1.42 -3.52
N ALA A 143 7.76 -2.37 -3.98
CA ALA A 143 8.70 -3.11 -3.14
C ALA A 143 9.73 -2.22 -2.44
N LYS A 144 10.06 -1.03 -2.99
CA LYS A 144 10.95 -0.07 -2.33
C LYS A 144 10.32 0.53 -1.06
N LEU A 145 9.00 0.49 -0.95
CA LEU A 145 8.26 1.00 0.21
C LEU A 145 8.39 0.09 1.44
N ASP A 146 8.89 -1.14 1.31
CA ASP A 146 9.07 -2.10 2.42
C ASP A 146 9.94 -1.51 3.56
N SER A 147 10.84 -0.58 3.24
CA SER A 147 11.69 0.08 4.23
C SER A 147 10.94 1.12 5.09
N ILE A 148 9.83 1.66 4.60
CA ILE A 148 9.12 2.80 5.19
C ILE A 148 7.66 2.50 5.54
N ALA A 149 7.06 1.45 4.99
CA ALA A 149 5.69 1.03 5.24
C ALA A 149 5.63 -0.43 5.70
N ASP A 150 4.73 -0.72 6.62
CA ASP A 150 4.36 -2.08 7.02
C ASP A 150 3.13 -2.55 6.22
N VAL A 151 2.30 -1.58 5.80
CA VAL A 151 1.11 -1.82 4.96
C VAL A 151 1.05 -0.79 3.85
N ILE A 152 0.82 -1.28 2.64
CA ILE A 152 0.52 -0.48 1.44
C ILE A 152 -0.93 -0.74 1.06
N ILE A 153 -1.75 0.31 1.03
CA ILE A 153 -3.13 0.24 0.55
C ILE A 153 -3.17 0.79 -0.86
N VAL A 154 -3.68 0.03 -1.81
CA VAL A 154 -3.88 0.48 -3.19
C VAL A 154 -5.37 0.77 -3.39
N ASP A 155 -5.73 2.05 -3.53
CA ASP A 155 -7.10 2.50 -3.82
C ASP A 155 -7.28 2.58 -5.33
N THR A 156 -7.96 1.61 -5.95
CA THR A 156 -8.09 1.54 -7.41
C THR A 156 -9.23 2.42 -7.93
N GLY A 157 -9.27 2.65 -9.23
CA GLY A 157 -10.51 3.05 -9.89
C GLY A 157 -11.61 1.98 -9.79
N ALA A 158 -12.82 2.33 -10.19
CA ALA A 158 -13.93 1.37 -10.27
C ALA A 158 -13.91 0.58 -11.59
N GLY A 159 -14.50 -0.60 -11.61
CA GLY A 159 -14.72 -1.41 -12.80
C GLY A 159 -13.62 -2.44 -13.06
N ILE A 160 -13.47 -2.82 -14.35
CA ILE A 160 -12.67 -3.97 -14.80
C ILE A 160 -11.55 -3.60 -15.76
N SER A 161 -11.01 -2.37 -15.66
CA SER A 161 -9.90 -1.95 -16.52
C SER A 161 -8.65 -2.81 -16.29
N ASP A 162 -7.77 -2.87 -17.29
CA ASP A 162 -6.49 -3.56 -17.18
C ASP A 162 -5.70 -3.08 -15.95
N ALA A 163 -5.72 -1.77 -15.67
CA ALA A 163 -5.04 -1.22 -14.50
C ALA A 163 -5.58 -1.79 -13.19
N VAL A 164 -6.90 -1.88 -13.03
CA VAL A 164 -7.53 -2.49 -11.85
C VAL A 164 -7.08 -3.94 -11.71
N LEU A 165 -7.23 -4.75 -12.77
CA LEU A 165 -6.89 -6.18 -12.73
C LEU A 165 -5.40 -6.43 -12.44
N GLU A 166 -4.50 -5.61 -13.00
CA GLU A 166 -3.06 -5.71 -12.73
C GLU A 166 -2.72 -5.48 -11.25
N PHE A 167 -3.35 -4.51 -10.57
CA PHE A 167 -3.17 -4.31 -9.14
C PHE A 167 -3.80 -5.44 -8.32
N LEU A 168 -4.96 -5.97 -8.71
CA LEU A 168 -5.60 -7.08 -8.01
C LEU A 168 -4.71 -8.33 -7.99
N VAL A 169 -4.15 -8.72 -9.14
CA VAL A 169 -3.29 -9.92 -9.24
C VAL A 169 -1.91 -9.73 -8.62
N ALA A 170 -1.47 -8.49 -8.44
CA ALA A 170 -0.21 -8.16 -7.78
C ALA A 170 -0.32 -8.10 -6.25
N SER A 171 -1.53 -8.14 -5.70
CA SER A 171 -1.79 -7.98 -4.27
C SER A 171 -2.05 -9.32 -3.58
N SER A 172 -1.54 -9.46 -2.35
CA SER A 172 -1.85 -10.63 -1.51
C SER A 172 -3.27 -10.60 -0.96
N GLU A 173 -3.84 -9.40 -0.82
CA GLU A 173 -5.18 -9.19 -0.28
C GLU A 173 -5.97 -8.19 -1.12
N VAL A 174 -7.21 -8.55 -1.41
CA VAL A 174 -8.17 -7.72 -2.14
C VAL A 174 -9.41 -7.50 -1.29
N LEU A 175 -9.79 -6.25 -1.08
CA LEU A 175 -11.04 -5.84 -0.45
C LEU A 175 -12.01 -5.35 -1.53
N LEU A 176 -12.99 -6.18 -1.87
CA LEU A 176 -14.05 -5.82 -2.79
C LEU A 176 -15.16 -5.08 -2.05
N VAL A 177 -15.26 -3.78 -2.27
CA VAL A 177 -16.34 -2.95 -1.69
C VAL A 177 -17.56 -3.00 -2.61
N THR A 178 -18.70 -3.36 -2.06
CA THR A 178 -19.97 -3.44 -2.78
C THR A 178 -21.13 -2.94 -1.91
N THR A 179 -22.27 -2.63 -2.54
CA THR A 179 -23.49 -2.12 -1.90
C THR A 179 -24.69 -3.00 -2.28
N PRO A 180 -25.86 -2.90 -1.58
CA PRO A 180 -27.05 -3.70 -1.90
C PRO A 180 -27.68 -3.31 -3.24
N GLU A 181 -27.23 -2.25 -3.89
CA GLU A 181 -27.75 -1.83 -5.19
C GLU A 181 -27.56 -2.92 -6.25
N PRO A 182 -28.60 -3.28 -7.03
CA PRO A 182 -28.51 -4.35 -8.05
C PRO A 182 -27.35 -4.17 -9.04
N THR A 183 -27.10 -2.92 -9.49
CA THR A 183 -25.99 -2.61 -10.38
C THR A 183 -24.62 -2.83 -9.73
N SER A 184 -24.47 -2.49 -8.43
CA SER A 184 -23.23 -2.73 -7.69
C SER A 184 -22.93 -4.23 -7.57
N ILE A 185 -23.97 -5.04 -7.37
CA ILE A 185 -23.84 -6.50 -7.29
C ILE A 185 -23.39 -7.07 -8.64
N THR A 186 -24.07 -6.68 -9.72
CA THR A 186 -23.76 -7.13 -11.09
C THR A 186 -22.33 -6.74 -11.50
N ASP A 187 -21.93 -5.50 -11.22
CA ASP A 187 -20.59 -5.01 -11.54
C ASP A 187 -19.53 -5.71 -10.70
N SER A 188 -19.80 -5.97 -9.41
CA SER A 188 -18.93 -6.74 -8.53
C SER A 188 -18.75 -8.18 -9.00
N TYR A 189 -19.84 -8.84 -9.43
CA TYR A 189 -19.77 -10.17 -10.03
C TYR A 189 -18.92 -10.18 -11.30
N SER A 190 -19.10 -9.16 -12.16
CA SER A 190 -18.33 -9.02 -13.40
C SER A 190 -16.83 -8.84 -13.13
N LEU A 191 -16.47 -8.06 -12.10
CA LEU A 191 -15.10 -7.88 -11.65
C LEU A 191 -14.51 -9.20 -11.14
N LEU A 192 -15.20 -9.92 -10.27
CA LEU A 192 -14.75 -11.23 -9.75
C LEU A 192 -14.55 -12.24 -10.88
N LYS A 193 -15.47 -12.27 -11.84
CA LYS A 193 -15.37 -13.14 -13.02
C LYS A 193 -14.18 -12.77 -13.91
N ALA A 194 -13.92 -11.49 -14.12
CA ALA A 194 -12.76 -11.03 -14.88
C ALA A 194 -11.45 -11.39 -14.15
N LEU A 195 -11.40 -11.18 -12.83
CA LEU A 195 -10.26 -11.55 -12.00
C LEU A 195 -10.00 -13.06 -12.04
N GLY A 196 -11.01 -13.90 -11.86
CA GLY A 196 -10.89 -15.37 -11.90
C GLY A 196 -10.45 -15.92 -13.26
N ARG A 197 -10.64 -15.16 -14.35
CA ARG A 197 -10.15 -15.50 -15.70
C ARG A 197 -8.76 -14.95 -16.00
N HIS A 198 -8.23 -14.11 -15.12
CA HIS A 198 -6.92 -13.52 -15.36
C HIS A 198 -5.82 -14.58 -15.21
N PRO A 199 -4.90 -14.73 -16.20
CA PRO A 199 -3.94 -15.85 -16.23
C PRO A 199 -2.96 -15.87 -15.04
N ARG A 200 -2.74 -14.74 -14.38
CA ARG A 200 -1.87 -14.63 -13.19
C ARG A 200 -2.63 -14.71 -11.86
N PHE A 201 -3.95 -14.83 -11.89
CA PHE A 201 -4.73 -14.94 -10.66
C PHE A 201 -4.62 -16.35 -10.07
N SER A 202 -4.42 -16.42 -8.76
CA SER A 202 -4.45 -17.68 -8.00
C SER A 202 -5.03 -17.41 -6.62
N ASN A 203 -6.02 -18.21 -6.22
CA ASN A 203 -6.59 -18.18 -4.85
C ASN A 203 -5.59 -18.53 -3.76
N GLU A 204 -4.48 -19.17 -4.11
CA GLU A 204 -3.40 -19.46 -3.16
C GLU A 204 -2.57 -18.22 -2.84
N ASN A 205 -2.44 -17.30 -3.79
CA ASN A 205 -1.61 -16.11 -3.68
C ASN A 205 -2.40 -14.84 -3.32
N THR A 206 -3.69 -14.79 -3.67
CA THR A 206 -4.53 -13.60 -3.50
C THR A 206 -5.81 -13.96 -2.73
N LYS A 207 -5.93 -13.41 -1.52
CA LYS A 207 -7.13 -13.55 -0.70
C LYS A 207 -8.13 -12.44 -1.04
N VAL A 208 -9.28 -12.80 -1.57
CA VAL A 208 -10.37 -11.86 -1.85
C VAL A 208 -11.36 -11.84 -0.69
N MET A 209 -11.63 -10.66 -0.16
CA MET A 209 -12.58 -10.42 0.92
C MET A 209 -13.60 -9.37 0.48
N MET A 210 -14.85 -9.53 0.89
CA MET A 210 -15.95 -8.60 0.57
C MET A 210 -16.19 -7.63 1.74
N ILE A 211 -16.39 -6.36 1.40
CA ILE A 211 -16.91 -5.34 2.30
C ILE A 211 -18.30 -4.94 1.80
N ALA A 212 -19.33 -5.33 2.54
CA ALA A 212 -20.71 -4.92 2.30
C ALA A 212 -20.92 -3.53 2.93
N ASN A 213 -20.99 -2.49 2.10
CA ASN A 213 -21.11 -1.10 2.53
C ASN A 213 -22.54 -0.58 2.27
N LYS A 214 -22.94 0.46 3.00
CA LYS A 214 -24.27 1.10 2.91
C LYS A 214 -25.42 0.11 3.18
N MET A 215 -25.20 -0.86 4.06
CA MET A 215 -26.22 -1.79 4.51
C MET A 215 -27.05 -1.19 5.64
N GLU A 216 -28.36 -1.39 5.61
CA GLU A 216 -29.24 -1.04 6.73
C GLU A 216 -29.22 -2.12 7.81
N LYS A 217 -29.05 -3.39 7.39
CA LYS A 217 -29.07 -4.57 8.26
C LYS A 217 -27.95 -5.55 7.91
N ILE A 218 -27.48 -6.29 8.91
CA ILE A 218 -26.42 -7.30 8.74
C ILE A 218 -26.86 -8.42 7.79
N GLU A 219 -28.14 -8.80 7.83
CA GLU A 219 -28.72 -9.85 7.00
C GLU A 219 -28.60 -9.53 5.49
N GLU A 220 -28.72 -8.26 5.12
CA GLU A 220 -28.52 -7.82 3.72
C GLU A 220 -27.09 -8.12 3.23
N GLY A 221 -26.10 -7.91 4.09
CA GLY A 221 -24.71 -8.23 3.79
C GLY A 221 -24.48 -9.74 3.61
N GLN A 222 -25.17 -10.57 4.41
CA GLN A 222 -25.11 -12.03 4.26
C GLN A 222 -25.73 -12.50 2.95
N ILE A 223 -26.88 -11.97 2.58
CA ILE A 223 -27.55 -12.25 1.30
C ILE A 223 -26.66 -11.82 0.12
N LEU A 224 -26.04 -10.65 0.24
CA LEU A 224 -25.12 -10.14 -0.78
C LEU A 224 -23.91 -11.05 -0.96
N TYR A 225 -23.31 -11.50 0.14
CA TYR A 225 -22.21 -12.46 0.10
C TYR A 225 -22.59 -13.76 -0.60
N GLN A 226 -23.74 -14.32 -0.26
CA GLN A 226 -24.25 -15.55 -0.90
C GLN A 226 -24.41 -15.40 -2.41
N LYS A 227 -24.89 -14.22 -2.88
CA LYS A 227 -25.06 -13.93 -4.32
C LYS A 227 -23.75 -13.81 -5.08
N LEU A 228 -22.67 -13.39 -4.43
CA LEU A 228 -21.37 -13.20 -5.06
C LEU A 228 -20.46 -14.42 -4.94
N ASN A 229 -20.75 -15.34 -4.02
CA ASN A 229 -19.95 -16.54 -3.75
C ASN A 229 -20.46 -17.78 -4.55
N THR A 230 -21.32 -17.58 -5.52
CA THR A 230 -21.79 -18.61 -6.47
C THR A 230 -20.92 -18.61 -7.72
#